data_0b01da7d2838a99d6cc9dfdf4cc16c3d
#
_entry.id   0b01da7d2838a99d6cc9dfdf4cc16c3d
#
_cell.length_a   1.000
_cell.length_b   1.000
_cell.length_c   1.000
_cell.angle_alpha   90.00
_cell.angle_beta   90.00
_cell.angle_gamma   90.00
#
_symmetry.space_group_name_H-M   'P 1'
#
loop_
_entity.id
_entity.type
_entity.pdbx_description
1 polymer ?
#
loop_
_entity_poly.entity_id
_entity_poly.type
_entity_poly.pdbx_seq_one_letter_code
_entity_poly.pdbx_strand_id
1 'polypeptide(L)'
;VKRLIFVLFVVMYKGGFSQSSFLPLNHTSEYFLDRIEVKSGRLSNDFHSNIKPFSRQAVSAYIQGLSSEEYYNLSYTDRRNIDFIKADNWEYFKKDSASLVNKNPLLKVFFRHKNDFLHYENSDFDIHASPILSLNYGSNSAYGDRAQRTVSNNTRGVEIRARINKKLGFYTMLSDNITVADNYQVNYFYQQDGFPYESFVKLMNEDSTKAKINYFQALGYFTFKPIKSLQLTFGHDKNFVGNGIRSLVLSDFSAPYLQLRLDLRLGRFQYQNIFGQMTNRQMEIVPYSQETNTPKYMAFHHLNVNITKNLNVGIFENVMFGNRKIGFDLNYMNPIIFYRFVEGYLGSSDNAMVGADFKWNVFKTASLYGQFVLDEFNTKEFNEDDWWGKKYAWQLGAKYLDAFGVDNLDLQVEYNRARPYIYSHFTGFTNYVNYNLPMAHPLGANFNESIVTVNYQPTQKLHVRVSGSIALKGEDADSLNYGGDIKKMNFQNRPLDYGVRQKQGFENKITFVEARASYMLWHNVHADAIYRIRKDSYASGQESTFSVGLRWNFAYRNYMF
;
A
#
# COMPACT_ATOMS: atom_id res chain seq x y z
N VAL A 1 -17.04 29.01 4.42
CA VAL A 1 -15.70 28.69 3.91
C VAL A 1 -14.68 29.71 4.41
N LYS A 2 -14.85 31.04 4.19
CA LYS A 2 -13.89 32.09 4.65
C LYS A 2 -13.67 32.08 6.17
N ARG A 3 -14.70 31.85 6.99
CA ARG A 3 -14.58 31.77 8.46
C ARG A 3 -13.90 30.47 8.91
N LEU A 4 -14.11 29.35 8.22
CA LEU A 4 -13.45 28.08 8.50
C LEU A 4 -11.94 28.15 8.18
N ILE A 5 -11.59 28.78 7.06
CA ILE A 5 -10.20 29.04 6.67
C ILE A 5 -9.53 29.97 7.69
N PHE A 6 -10.23 30.98 8.18
CA PHE A 6 -9.72 31.91 9.20
C PHE A 6 -9.49 31.21 10.55
N VAL A 7 -10.40 30.31 10.99
CA VAL A 7 -10.23 29.51 12.20
C VAL A 7 -9.05 28.54 12.05
N LEU A 8 -8.87 27.90 10.89
CA LEU A 8 -7.69 27.08 10.61
C LEU A 8 -6.39 27.92 10.68
N PHE A 9 -6.39 29.13 10.14
CA PHE A 9 -5.23 30.03 10.20
C PHE A 9 -4.93 30.50 11.63
N VAL A 10 -5.93 30.78 12.44
CA VAL A 10 -5.76 31.23 13.85
C VAL A 10 -5.25 30.08 14.74
N VAL A 11 -5.70 28.84 14.49
CA VAL A 11 -5.19 27.64 15.20
C VAL A 11 -3.73 27.36 14.80
N MET A 12 -3.35 27.62 13.55
CA MET A 12 -1.95 27.52 13.09
C MET A 12 -1.00 28.51 13.79
N TYR A 13 -1.49 29.64 14.30
CA TYR A 13 -0.64 30.69 14.87
C TYR A 13 -0.17 30.42 16.30
N LYS A 14 -0.91 29.68 17.11
CA LYS A 14 -0.66 29.57 18.57
C LYS A 14 -0.04 28.27 19.09
N GLY A 15 0.17 27.22 18.29
CA GLY A 15 0.77 25.99 18.83
C GLY A 15 0.86 24.86 17.80
N GLY A 16 1.97 24.70 17.14
CA GLY A 16 2.27 23.50 16.35
C GLY A 16 3.38 22.71 17.02
N PHE A 17 3.23 21.38 17.06
CA PHE A 17 4.30 20.47 17.46
C PHE A 17 5.13 20.10 16.24
N SER A 18 6.38 19.67 16.46
CA SER A 18 7.29 19.25 15.38
C SER A 18 6.59 18.31 14.39
N GLN A 19 6.64 18.67 13.12
CA GLN A 19 5.99 17.94 12.04
C GLN A 19 6.90 16.91 11.42
N SER A 20 6.30 15.86 10.83
CA SER A 20 7.02 14.76 10.21
C SER A 20 6.32 14.33 8.92
N SER A 21 7.10 14.09 7.87
CA SER A 21 6.66 13.31 6.72
C SER A 21 6.58 11.83 7.07
N PHE A 22 6.02 11.05 6.16
CA PHE A 22 5.97 9.60 6.27
C PHE A 22 7.17 8.95 5.56
N LEU A 23 7.50 7.72 5.96
CA LEU A 23 8.30 6.82 5.14
C LEU A 23 7.46 6.39 3.92
N PRO A 24 8.00 6.39 2.70
CA PRO A 24 7.28 5.86 1.54
C PRO A 24 6.81 4.42 1.77
N LEU A 25 5.65 4.05 1.24
CA LEU A 25 5.17 2.66 1.28
C LEU A 25 6.16 1.72 0.60
N ASN A 26 6.30 0.51 1.12
CA ASN A 26 7.25 -0.52 0.68
C ASN A 26 8.72 -0.11 0.83
N HIS A 27 9.02 0.93 1.62
CA HIS A 27 10.39 1.28 1.96
C HIS A 27 11.06 0.15 2.73
N THR A 28 12.36 -0.05 2.50
CA THR A 28 13.14 -1.14 3.12
C THR A 28 13.07 -1.11 4.65
N SER A 29 12.95 0.07 5.25
CA SER A 29 12.78 0.23 6.70
C SER A 29 11.52 -0.41 7.26
N GLU A 30 10.44 -0.63 6.48
CA GLU A 30 9.24 -1.31 6.96
C GLU A 30 9.53 -2.76 7.38
N TYR A 31 10.32 -3.48 6.57
CA TYR A 31 10.76 -4.83 6.89
C TYR A 31 11.65 -4.86 8.14
N PHE A 32 12.57 -3.91 8.26
CA PHE A 32 13.45 -3.82 9.43
C PHE A 32 12.66 -3.52 10.71
N LEU A 33 11.72 -2.59 10.64
CA LEU A 33 10.85 -2.24 11.78
C LEU A 33 10.00 -3.42 12.24
N ASP A 34 9.42 -4.17 11.30
CA ASP A 34 8.62 -5.35 11.62
C ASP A 34 9.46 -6.41 12.35
N ARG A 35 10.68 -6.68 11.89
CA ARG A 35 11.62 -7.58 12.57
C ARG A 35 11.95 -7.11 13.99
N ILE A 36 12.31 -5.81 14.14
CA ILE A 36 12.67 -5.23 15.43
C ILE A 36 11.49 -5.33 16.40
N GLU A 37 10.26 -5.06 15.94
CA GLU A 37 9.04 -5.12 16.75
C GLU A 37 8.77 -6.56 17.24
N VAL A 38 8.94 -7.56 16.39
CA VAL A 38 8.78 -8.97 16.80
C VAL A 38 9.89 -9.39 17.78
N LYS A 39 11.15 -9.10 17.46
CA LYS A 39 12.31 -9.51 18.28
C LYS A 39 12.39 -8.78 19.64
N SER A 40 11.92 -7.55 19.73
CA SER A 40 11.78 -6.85 21.00
C SER A 40 10.68 -7.46 21.89
N GLY A 41 9.74 -8.20 21.29
CA GLY A 41 8.60 -8.81 21.97
C GLY A 41 7.57 -7.80 22.44
N ARG A 42 7.62 -6.57 21.93
CA ARG A 42 6.63 -5.54 22.20
C ARG A 42 6.25 -4.77 20.93
N LEU A 43 4.97 -4.44 20.83
CA LEU A 43 4.43 -3.55 19.81
C LEU A 43 4.79 -2.10 20.14
N SER A 44 4.97 -1.30 19.10
CA SER A 44 5.18 0.13 19.26
C SER A 44 3.91 0.82 19.76
N ASN A 45 4.06 1.81 20.66
CA ASN A 45 3.02 2.77 20.97
C ASN A 45 3.18 4.09 20.20
N ASP A 46 4.30 4.27 19.50
CA ASP A 46 4.56 5.45 18.69
C ASP A 46 3.88 5.37 17.32
N PHE A 47 3.67 4.14 16.82
CA PHE A 47 2.88 3.82 15.64
C PHE A 47 2.32 2.40 15.77
N HIS A 48 1.22 2.09 15.11
CA HIS A 48 0.74 0.72 14.99
C HIS A 48 1.11 0.17 13.62
N SER A 49 1.76 -1.00 13.58
CA SER A 49 2.39 -1.55 12.37
C SER A 49 1.43 -2.01 11.28
N ASN A 50 0.14 -2.11 11.60
CA ASN A 50 -0.94 -2.38 10.64
C ASN A 50 -1.49 -1.13 9.94
N ILE A 51 -1.00 0.09 10.28
CA ILE A 51 -1.44 1.35 9.69
C ILE A 51 -0.24 2.04 9.03
N LYS A 52 -0.21 2.03 7.70
CA LYS A 52 0.89 2.60 6.91
C LYS A 52 0.38 3.73 6.01
N PRO A 53 1.25 4.66 5.61
CA PRO A 53 2.69 4.79 5.87
C PRO A 53 3.01 5.25 7.29
N PHE A 54 4.22 4.92 7.77
CA PHE A 54 4.70 5.28 9.12
C PHE A 54 5.27 6.69 9.15
N SER A 55 4.91 7.48 10.19
CA SER A 55 5.53 8.77 10.45
C SER A 55 7.03 8.59 10.80
N ARG A 56 7.93 9.32 10.12
CA ARG A 56 9.39 9.29 10.39
C ARG A 56 9.72 9.63 11.85
N GLN A 57 8.98 10.59 12.43
CA GLN A 57 9.13 10.94 13.85
C GLN A 57 8.75 9.78 14.77
N ALA A 58 7.64 9.09 14.48
CA ALA A 58 7.19 7.95 15.29
C ALA A 58 8.17 6.76 15.21
N VAL A 59 8.67 6.47 14.01
CA VAL A 59 9.73 5.47 13.81
C VAL A 59 10.97 5.81 14.61
N SER A 60 11.41 7.07 14.56
CA SER A 60 12.57 7.53 15.29
C SER A 60 12.39 7.45 16.81
N ALA A 61 11.20 7.79 17.32
CA ALA A 61 10.85 7.68 18.74
C ALA A 61 10.90 6.21 19.19
N TYR A 62 10.35 5.28 18.42
CA TYR A 62 10.40 3.86 18.70
C TYR A 62 11.85 3.32 18.78
N ILE A 63 12.69 3.66 17.80
CA ILE A 63 14.11 3.25 17.78
C ILE A 63 14.88 3.83 18.97
N GLN A 64 14.63 5.09 19.35
CA GLN A 64 15.25 5.71 20.54
C GLN A 64 14.74 5.10 21.86
N GLY A 65 13.53 4.60 21.87
CA GLY A 65 12.89 3.95 23.02
C GLY A 65 13.25 2.47 23.21
N LEU A 66 14.12 1.90 22.37
CA LEU A 66 14.63 0.54 22.60
C LEU A 66 15.52 0.51 23.84
N SER A 67 15.26 -0.45 24.74
CA SER A 67 16.14 -0.69 25.90
C SER A 67 17.47 -1.30 25.46
N SER A 68 18.47 -1.21 26.32
CA SER A 68 19.76 -1.85 26.05
C SER A 68 19.62 -3.36 25.87
N GLU A 69 18.77 -4.02 26.64
CA GLU A 69 18.48 -5.44 26.52
C GLU A 69 17.85 -5.76 25.14
N GLU A 70 16.81 -5.02 24.72
CA GLU A 70 16.19 -5.20 23.41
C GLU A 70 17.20 -5.02 22.29
N TYR A 71 18.06 -4.01 22.36
CA TYR A 71 19.09 -3.73 21.36
C TYR A 71 20.14 -4.85 21.27
N TYR A 72 20.66 -5.35 22.42
CA TYR A 72 21.68 -6.39 22.43
C TYR A 72 21.16 -7.77 22.02
N ASN A 73 19.85 -8.03 22.18
CA ASN A 73 19.19 -9.26 21.71
C ASN A 73 18.99 -9.32 20.18
N LEU A 74 19.21 -8.21 19.47
CA LEU A 74 19.16 -8.17 18.01
C LEU A 74 20.43 -8.79 17.39
N SER A 75 20.30 -9.39 16.21
CA SER A 75 21.45 -9.86 15.43
C SER A 75 22.38 -8.69 15.06
N TYR A 76 23.61 -9.01 14.65
CA TYR A 76 24.52 -7.98 14.14
C TYR A 76 23.90 -7.21 12.96
N THR A 77 23.26 -7.92 12.02
CA THR A 77 22.61 -7.32 10.85
C THR A 77 21.43 -6.44 11.26
N ASP A 78 20.59 -6.87 12.22
CA ASP A 78 19.48 -6.05 12.72
C ASP A 78 19.98 -4.73 13.34
N ARG A 79 21.07 -4.76 14.11
CA ARG A 79 21.68 -3.53 14.66
C ARG A 79 22.18 -2.60 13.57
N ARG A 80 22.76 -3.15 12.48
CA ARG A 80 23.15 -2.35 11.32
C ARG A 80 21.94 -1.80 10.55
N ASN A 81 20.80 -2.51 10.56
CA ASN A 81 19.54 -2.02 10.01
C ASN A 81 18.97 -0.86 10.84
N ILE A 82 19.18 -0.85 12.16
CA ILE A 82 18.91 0.32 13.00
C ILE A 82 19.75 1.53 12.57
N ASP A 83 21.04 1.34 12.29
CA ASP A 83 21.89 2.42 11.76
C ASP A 83 21.39 2.96 10.42
N PHE A 84 20.84 2.08 9.57
CA PHE A 84 20.19 2.47 8.31
C PHE A 84 18.94 3.33 8.58
N ILE A 85 18.05 2.90 9.49
CA ILE A 85 16.85 3.66 9.87
C ILE A 85 17.24 5.03 10.47
N LYS A 86 18.27 5.08 11.31
CA LYS A 86 18.79 6.34 11.87
C LYS A 86 19.32 7.27 10.79
N ALA A 87 20.00 6.74 9.77
CA ALA A 87 20.51 7.55 8.67
C ALA A 87 19.37 8.12 7.80
N ASP A 88 18.31 7.34 7.56
CA ASP A 88 17.13 7.81 6.82
C ASP A 88 16.34 8.91 7.54
N ASN A 89 16.45 8.96 8.87
CA ASN A 89 15.66 9.86 9.72
C ASN A 89 16.57 10.69 10.64
N TRP A 90 17.78 11.00 10.17
CA TRP A 90 18.85 11.60 10.96
C TRP A 90 18.42 12.91 11.64
N GLU A 91 17.50 13.67 11.07
CA GLU A 91 16.97 14.92 11.62
C GLU A 91 16.31 14.75 13.00
N TYR A 92 15.88 13.52 13.33
CA TYR A 92 15.32 13.17 14.64
C TYR A 92 16.36 12.61 15.62
N PHE A 93 17.60 12.33 15.17
CA PHE A 93 18.71 11.77 15.95
C PHE A 93 19.85 12.77 16.18
N LYS A 94 19.56 14.05 16.33
CA LYS A 94 20.55 15.14 16.39
C LYS A 94 21.64 14.97 17.45
N LYS A 95 21.38 14.23 18.54
CA LYS A 95 22.42 13.93 19.57
C LYS A 95 23.51 12.99 19.06
N ASP A 96 23.19 12.13 18.08
CA ASP A 96 24.10 11.15 17.47
C ASP A 96 24.65 11.62 16.11
N SER A 97 24.44 12.88 15.75
CA SER A 97 24.61 13.42 14.40
C SER A 97 26.02 13.29 13.83
N ALA A 98 27.05 13.29 14.67
CA ALA A 98 28.44 13.18 14.22
C ALA A 98 28.72 11.86 13.45
N SER A 99 28.08 10.75 13.84
CA SER A 99 28.20 9.45 13.16
C SER A 99 27.39 9.35 11.86
N LEU A 100 26.41 10.24 11.67
CA LEU A 100 25.49 10.27 10.53
C LEU A 100 25.96 11.22 9.42
N VAL A 101 26.93 12.08 9.72
CA VAL A 101 27.57 12.98 8.75
C VAL A 101 28.52 12.19 7.85
N ASN A 102 28.47 12.46 6.56
CA ASN A 102 29.41 11.87 5.62
C ASN A 102 30.78 12.54 5.74
N LYS A 103 31.85 11.76 5.93
CA LYS A 103 33.20 12.26 6.03
C LYS A 103 33.71 12.91 4.74
N ASN A 104 33.23 12.43 3.60
CA ASN A 104 33.63 12.89 2.28
C ASN A 104 32.40 13.26 1.44
N PRO A 105 31.75 14.42 1.69
CA PRO A 105 30.61 14.87 0.90
C PRO A 105 31.06 15.24 -0.52
N LEU A 106 30.24 14.86 -1.51
CA LEU A 106 30.51 15.17 -2.92
C LEU A 106 30.48 16.69 -3.13
N LEU A 107 31.53 17.26 -3.74
CA LEU A 107 31.71 18.71 -3.94
C LEU A 107 31.52 19.55 -2.66
N LYS A 108 31.71 18.94 -1.47
CA LYS A 108 31.49 19.56 -0.15
C LYS A 108 30.05 20.05 0.12
N VAL A 109 29.13 19.87 -0.81
CA VAL A 109 27.74 20.32 -0.76
C VAL A 109 26.76 19.15 -0.73
N PHE A 110 26.96 18.17 -1.63
CA PHE A 110 26.05 17.06 -1.79
C PHE A 110 26.39 15.91 -0.84
N PHE A 111 25.39 15.18 -0.34
CA PHE A 111 25.55 14.07 0.58
C PHE A 111 26.30 14.43 1.87
N ARG A 112 26.03 15.60 2.44
CA ARG A 112 26.51 15.92 3.80
C ARG A 112 25.98 14.92 4.83
N HIS A 113 24.76 14.45 4.62
CA HIS A 113 24.16 13.30 5.32
C HIS A 113 23.98 12.15 4.32
N LYS A 114 24.07 10.92 4.77
CA LYS A 114 24.09 9.73 3.89
C LYS A 114 22.82 9.60 3.04
N ASN A 115 21.68 10.04 3.56
CA ASN A 115 20.37 9.90 2.89
C ASN A 115 20.05 11.07 1.95
N ASP A 116 20.51 12.27 2.27
CA ASP A 116 20.08 13.47 1.56
C ASP A 116 21.08 13.89 0.49
N PHE A 117 20.64 13.99 -0.76
CA PHE A 117 21.47 14.57 -1.81
C PHE A 117 21.75 16.05 -1.52
N LEU A 118 20.68 16.81 -1.21
CA LEU A 118 20.77 18.18 -0.75
C LEU A 118 20.01 18.33 0.56
N HIS A 119 20.61 19.08 1.48
CA HIS A 119 19.96 19.49 2.72
C HIS A 119 20.24 20.95 3.01
N TYR A 120 19.18 21.66 3.38
CA TYR A 120 19.23 23.06 3.81
C TYR A 120 18.38 23.25 5.07
N GLU A 121 18.98 23.77 6.12
CA GLU A 121 18.31 24.06 7.40
C GLU A 121 18.60 25.50 7.83
N ASN A 122 17.53 26.22 8.24
CA ASN A 122 17.63 27.49 8.96
C ASN A 122 16.56 27.51 10.08
N SER A 123 16.27 28.70 10.67
CA SER A 123 15.25 28.83 11.72
C SER A 123 13.84 28.41 11.27
N ASP A 124 13.51 28.67 10.01
CA ASP A 124 12.16 28.58 9.47
C ASP A 124 11.94 27.37 8.58
N PHE A 125 12.98 26.89 7.91
CA PHE A 125 12.94 25.81 6.93
C PHE A 125 13.96 24.74 7.24
N ASP A 126 13.56 23.49 7.04
CA ASP A 126 14.41 22.31 7.03
C ASP A 126 14.00 21.48 5.81
N ILE A 127 14.82 21.50 4.75
CA ILE A 127 14.51 20.99 3.42
C ILE A 127 15.52 19.91 3.05
N HIS A 128 15.01 18.76 2.67
CA HIS A 128 15.75 17.60 2.17
C HIS A 128 15.31 17.31 0.74
N ALA A 129 16.25 17.16 -0.16
CA ALA A 129 15.96 16.79 -1.55
C ALA A 129 16.87 15.64 -1.98
N SER A 130 16.28 14.64 -2.61
CA SER A 130 16.98 13.46 -3.08
C SER A 130 16.48 13.03 -4.46
N PRO A 131 17.37 12.57 -5.36
CA PRO A 131 16.96 12.04 -6.64
C PRO A 131 16.27 10.69 -6.45
N ILE A 132 15.37 10.39 -7.37
CA ILE A 132 14.75 9.08 -7.54
C ILE A 132 15.18 8.53 -8.87
N LEU A 133 15.69 7.29 -8.86
CA LEU A 133 16.08 6.59 -10.07
C LEU A 133 15.71 5.12 -9.95
N SER A 134 15.12 4.57 -11.02
CA SER A 134 14.98 3.13 -11.17
C SER A 134 15.20 2.77 -12.63
N LEU A 135 16.35 2.16 -12.91
CA LEU A 135 16.72 1.67 -14.21
C LEU A 135 16.75 0.15 -14.15
N ASN A 136 15.97 -0.49 -15.00
CA ASN A 136 15.93 -1.95 -15.10
C ASN A 136 15.91 -2.34 -16.55
N TYR A 137 16.61 -3.42 -16.89
CA TYR A 137 16.62 -4.00 -18.23
C TYR A 137 16.68 -5.52 -18.14
N GLY A 138 15.93 -6.19 -19.00
CA GLY A 138 15.87 -7.64 -18.98
C GLY A 138 15.23 -8.26 -20.22
N SER A 139 15.11 -9.57 -20.17
CA SER A 139 14.48 -10.38 -21.19
C SER A 139 13.28 -11.15 -20.66
N ASN A 140 12.29 -11.36 -21.51
CA ASN A 140 11.09 -12.14 -21.24
C ASN A 140 11.01 -13.30 -22.25
N SER A 141 10.68 -14.51 -21.77
CA SER A 141 10.58 -15.73 -22.58
C SER A 141 9.17 -15.96 -23.14
N ALA A 142 8.29 -14.97 -23.10
CA ALA A 142 6.91 -15.13 -23.58
C ALA A 142 6.86 -15.62 -25.01
N TYR A 143 5.89 -16.49 -25.30
CA TYR A 143 5.72 -17.15 -26.56
C TYR A 143 4.65 -16.47 -27.43
N GLY A 144 4.87 -16.40 -28.75
CA GLY A 144 3.93 -15.84 -29.71
C GLY A 144 4.51 -14.65 -30.49
N ASP A 145 3.93 -14.37 -31.64
CA ASP A 145 4.39 -13.31 -32.56
C ASP A 145 4.25 -11.89 -31.99
N ARG A 146 3.35 -11.72 -31.02
CA ARG A 146 3.10 -10.45 -30.32
C ARG A 146 3.72 -10.37 -28.93
N ALA A 147 4.56 -11.33 -28.57
CA ALA A 147 5.15 -11.40 -27.25
C ALA A 147 6.28 -10.37 -27.09
N GLN A 148 6.19 -9.59 -26.00
CA GLN A 148 7.23 -8.66 -25.63
C GLN A 148 8.43 -9.42 -25.04
N ARG A 149 9.55 -9.44 -25.77
CA ARG A 149 10.75 -10.23 -25.40
C ARG A 149 11.75 -9.44 -24.56
N THR A 150 11.60 -8.13 -24.49
CA THR A 150 12.44 -7.28 -23.64
C THR A 150 11.58 -6.59 -22.62
N VAL A 151 12.08 -6.44 -21.41
CA VAL A 151 11.47 -5.65 -20.35
C VAL A 151 12.43 -4.55 -19.93
N SER A 152 11.92 -3.38 -19.65
CA SER A 152 12.72 -2.30 -19.13
C SER A 152 11.89 -1.33 -18.30
N ASN A 153 12.54 -0.70 -17.33
CA ASN A 153 11.95 0.41 -16.59
C ASN A 153 12.96 1.55 -16.54
N ASN A 154 12.49 2.75 -16.81
CA ASN A 154 13.28 3.96 -16.70
C ASN A 154 12.45 5.00 -15.94
N THR A 155 12.70 5.06 -14.65
CA THR A 155 12.10 6.03 -13.73
C THR A 155 13.14 7.08 -13.38
N ARG A 156 12.78 8.35 -13.51
CA ARG A 156 13.61 9.50 -13.12
C ARG A 156 12.74 10.47 -12.34
N GLY A 157 13.23 10.95 -11.22
CA GLY A 157 12.41 11.79 -10.38
C GLY A 157 13.19 12.48 -9.28
N VAL A 158 12.43 13.15 -8.44
CA VAL A 158 12.92 13.84 -7.24
C VAL A 158 11.94 13.64 -6.10
N GLU A 159 12.47 13.45 -4.92
CA GLU A 159 11.75 13.48 -3.65
C GLU A 159 12.20 14.73 -2.89
N ILE A 160 11.23 15.48 -2.37
CA ILE A 160 11.47 16.64 -1.51
C ILE A 160 10.61 16.46 -0.25
N ARG A 161 11.25 16.56 0.90
CA ARG A 161 10.58 16.63 2.20
C ARG A 161 11.03 17.91 2.91
N ALA A 162 10.11 18.58 3.57
CA ALA A 162 10.42 19.83 4.25
C ALA A 162 9.62 19.96 5.55
N ARG A 163 10.19 20.76 6.48
CA ARG A 163 9.49 21.28 7.64
C ARG A 163 9.54 22.79 7.60
N ILE A 164 8.39 23.42 7.76
CA ILE A 164 8.23 24.88 7.72
C ILE A 164 7.85 25.33 9.13
N ASN A 165 8.65 26.23 9.71
CA ASN A 165 8.47 26.77 11.07
C ASN A 165 8.24 25.68 12.15
N LYS A 166 8.75 24.46 11.93
CA LYS A 166 8.52 23.30 12.80
C LYS A 166 7.03 22.97 13.03
N LYS A 167 6.11 23.56 12.25
CA LYS A 167 4.65 23.44 12.40
C LYS A 167 3.98 22.71 11.24
N LEU A 168 4.50 22.86 10.03
CA LEU A 168 3.97 22.26 8.82
C LEU A 168 5.02 21.32 8.23
N GLY A 169 4.66 20.06 8.02
CA GLY A 169 5.43 19.13 7.22
C GLY A 169 4.96 19.17 5.77
N PHE A 170 5.87 19.00 4.84
CA PHE A 170 5.61 18.91 3.42
C PHE A 170 6.37 17.73 2.83
N TYR A 171 5.75 17.03 1.91
CA TYR A 171 6.36 15.98 1.11
C TYR A 171 5.88 16.07 -0.32
N THR A 172 6.77 15.89 -1.26
CA THR A 172 6.42 15.64 -2.66
C THR A 172 7.40 14.70 -3.32
N MET A 173 6.88 13.84 -4.17
CA MET A 173 7.63 12.95 -5.04
C MET A 173 7.07 13.08 -6.45
N LEU A 174 7.93 13.38 -7.39
CA LEU A 174 7.62 13.54 -8.81
C LEU A 174 8.53 12.63 -9.60
N SER A 175 7.96 11.79 -10.45
CA SER A 175 8.75 10.93 -11.35
C SER A 175 8.12 10.78 -12.72
N ASP A 176 8.96 10.80 -13.73
CA ASP A 176 8.63 10.40 -15.09
C ASP A 176 9.07 8.95 -15.31
N ASN A 177 8.17 8.15 -15.90
CA ASN A 177 8.36 6.71 -15.99
C ASN A 177 8.06 6.22 -17.40
N ILE A 178 8.99 5.46 -17.96
CA ILE A 178 8.80 4.74 -19.23
C ILE A 178 9.07 3.27 -18.93
N THR A 179 8.06 2.44 -19.10
CA THR A 179 8.12 1.01 -18.79
C THR A 179 7.76 0.18 -20.02
N VAL A 180 8.59 -0.79 -20.32
CA VAL A 180 8.30 -1.93 -21.19
C VAL A 180 7.99 -3.09 -20.24
N ALA A 181 6.70 -3.32 -19.99
CA ALA A 181 6.24 -4.22 -18.93
C ALA A 181 6.21 -5.69 -19.41
N ASP A 182 6.12 -6.62 -18.46
CA ASP A 182 5.85 -8.04 -18.75
C ASP A 182 4.50 -8.20 -19.48
N ASN A 183 4.34 -9.25 -20.27
CA ASN A 183 3.13 -9.44 -21.08
C ASN A 183 1.87 -9.56 -20.21
N TYR A 184 1.94 -10.22 -19.05
CA TYR A 184 0.77 -10.30 -18.15
C TYR A 184 0.35 -8.93 -17.60
N GLN A 185 1.29 -8.00 -17.40
CA GLN A 185 0.99 -6.63 -16.96
C GLN A 185 0.33 -5.84 -18.08
N VAL A 186 0.79 -6.02 -19.30
CA VAL A 186 0.19 -5.42 -20.51
C VAL A 186 -1.21 -5.98 -20.72
N ASN A 187 -1.40 -7.31 -20.61
CA ASN A 187 -2.72 -7.94 -20.70
C ASN A 187 -3.66 -7.44 -19.59
N TYR A 188 -3.16 -7.31 -18.37
CA TYR A 188 -3.94 -6.73 -17.26
C TYR A 188 -4.39 -5.30 -17.58
N PHE A 189 -3.49 -4.47 -18.14
CA PHE A 189 -3.84 -3.12 -18.54
C PHE A 189 -5.00 -3.10 -19.57
N TYR A 190 -4.95 -3.94 -20.61
CA TYR A 190 -6.03 -4.00 -21.59
C TYR A 190 -7.35 -4.55 -21.02
N GLN A 191 -7.28 -5.51 -20.11
CA GLN A 191 -8.49 -6.11 -19.50
C GLN A 191 -9.13 -5.19 -18.47
N GLN A 192 -8.33 -4.51 -17.67
CA GLN A 192 -8.82 -3.69 -16.58
C GLN A 192 -8.98 -2.21 -16.94
N ASP A 193 -8.39 -1.76 -18.03
CA ASP A 193 -8.24 -0.34 -18.38
C ASP A 193 -7.61 0.44 -17.21
N GLY A 194 -6.58 -0.15 -16.61
CA GLY A 194 -5.85 0.39 -15.48
C GLY A 194 -4.50 -0.28 -15.32
N PHE A 195 -3.46 0.49 -15.02
CA PHE A 195 -2.11 -0.03 -14.78
C PHE A 195 -1.81 -0.05 -13.29
N PRO A 196 -1.37 -1.19 -12.73
CA PRO A 196 -1.15 -1.34 -11.30
C PRO A 196 -0.35 -0.21 -10.69
N TYR A 197 -0.83 0.32 -9.56
CA TYR A 197 -0.25 1.43 -8.80
C TYR A 197 -0.42 2.83 -9.40
N GLU A 198 -0.90 2.97 -10.65
CA GLU A 198 -0.89 4.24 -11.37
C GLU A 198 -2.30 4.76 -11.68
N SER A 199 -2.42 6.09 -11.79
CA SER A 199 -3.67 6.74 -12.15
C SER A 199 -3.87 6.77 -13.67
N PHE A 200 -3.15 7.63 -14.34
CA PHE A 200 -3.21 7.78 -15.78
C PHE A 200 -1.94 7.27 -16.41
N VAL A 201 -2.08 6.42 -17.41
CA VAL A 201 -0.98 5.90 -18.21
C VAL A 201 -1.27 6.10 -19.69
N LYS A 202 -0.24 6.38 -20.46
CA LYS A 202 -0.30 6.51 -21.91
C LYS A 202 0.45 5.36 -22.57
N LEU A 203 -0.24 4.63 -23.41
CA LEU A 203 0.39 3.65 -24.30
C LEU A 203 1.05 4.39 -25.47
N MET A 204 2.36 4.27 -25.63
CA MET A 204 3.12 5.00 -26.66
C MET A 204 3.18 4.30 -28.00
N ASN A 205 3.03 2.97 -28.05
CA ASN A 205 2.99 2.18 -29.27
C ASN A 205 1.82 1.21 -29.19
N GLU A 206 0.99 1.20 -30.22
CA GLU A 206 -0.14 0.27 -30.35
C GLU A 206 0.31 -1.13 -30.81
N ASP A 207 1.53 -1.26 -31.33
CA ASP A 207 2.11 -2.57 -31.64
C ASP A 207 2.44 -3.30 -30.32
N SER A 208 1.67 -4.34 -30.03
CA SER A 208 1.77 -5.13 -28.80
C SER A 208 3.14 -5.73 -28.54
N THR A 209 3.98 -5.88 -29.57
CA THR A 209 5.36 -6.40 -29.46
C THR A 209 6.32 -5.39 -28.84
N LYS A 210 5.94 -4.12 -28.76
CA LYS A 210 6.75 -3.01 -28.25
C LYS A 210 5.94 -2.03 -27.41
N ALA A 211 4.91 -2.52 -26.70
CA ALA A 211 4.06 -1.69 -25.87
C ALA A 211 4.90 -0.97 -24.80
N LYS A 212 5.06 0.35 -24.96
CA LYS A 212 5.69 1.22 -23.98
C LYS A 212 4.62 1.96 -23.22
N ILE A 213 4.64 1.80 -21.92
CA ILE A 213 3.74 2.48 -21.00
C ILE A 213 4.48 3.68 -20.42
N ASN A 214 3.95 4.87 -20.69
CA ASN A 214 4.48 6.13 -20.15
C ASN A 214 3.49 6.66 -19.11
N TYR A 215 4.00 7.04 -17.95
CA TYR A 215 3.21 7.65 -16.89
C TYR A 215 4.03 8.59 -16.02
N PHE A 216 3.37 9.62 -15.54
CA PHE A 216 3.92 10.55 -14.56
C PHE A 216 3.32 10.24 -13.19
N GLN A 217 4.17 10.02 -12.19
CA GLN A 217 3.73 9.82 -10.83
C GLN A 217 3.99 11.08 -10.01
N ALA A 218 2.94 11.56 -9.35
CA ALA A 218 3.01 12.67 -8.43
C ALA A 218 2.35 12.28 -7.11
N LEU A 219 3.12 12.31 -6.04
CA LEU A 219 2.63 12.25 -4.67
C LEU A 219 2.95 13.59 -4.01
N GLY A 220 2.07 14.06 -3.14
CA GLY A 220 2.34 15.29 -2.42
C GLY A 220 1.30 15.56 -1.36
N TYR A 221 1.79 15.84 -0.15
CA TYR A 221 0.91 16.13 0.99
C TYR A 221 1.54 17.11 1.97
N PHE A 222 0.68 17.70 2.77
CA PHE A 222 1.04 18.49 3.96
C PHE A 222 0.63 17.73 5.22
N THR A 223 1.46 17.84 6.27
CA THR A 223 1.13 17.33 7.60
C THR A 223 1.10 18.45 8.61
N PHE A 224 0.14 18.40 9.53
CA PHE A 224 -0.01 19.38 10.60
C PHE A 224 -0.42 18.69 11.90
N LYS A 225 0.22 19.03 13.03
CA LYS A 225 -0.12 18.54 14.36
C LYS A 225 -0.64 19.68 15.23
N PRO A 226 -1.95 19.88 15.32
CA PRO A 226 -2.52 20.88 16.22
C PRO A 226 -2.23 20.57 17.69
N ILE A 227 -2.21 19.28 18.05
CA ILE A 227 -1.83 18.77 19.37
C ILE A 227 -0.91 17.55 19.21
N LYS A 228 -0.18 17.17 20.27
CA LYS A 228 0.79 16.04 20.22
C LYS A 228 0.19 14.73 19.73
N SER A 229 -1.05 14.46 20.08
CA SER A 229 -1.74 13.20 19.76
C SER A 229 -2.47 13.19 18.42
N LEU A 230 -2.72 14.33 17.78
CA LEU A 230 -3.48 14.41 16.52
C LEU A 230 -2.60 14.92 15.39
N GLN A 231 -2.48 14.13 14.33
CA GLN A 231 -1.86 14.52 13.07
C GLN A 231 -2.93 14.60 11.98
N LEU A 232 -2.94 15.70 11.26
CA LEU A 232 -3.72 15.92 10.05
C LEU A 232 -2.81 15.80 8.85
N THR A 233 -3.26 15.12 7.81
CA THR A 233 -2.54 15.01 6.53
C THR A 233 -3.50 15.32 5.40
N PHE A 234 -3.13 16.22 4.50
CA PHE A 234 -3.93 16.57 3.33
C PHE A 234 -3.08 16.54 2.07
N GLY A 235 -3.53 15.83 1.06
CA GLY A 235 -2.85 15.75 -0.24
C GLY A 235 -3.10 14.42 -0.96
N HIS A 236 -2.31 14.17 -2.00
CA HIS A 236 -2.36 12.94 -2.79
C HIS A 236 -1.33 11.94 -2.28
N ASP A 237 -1.81 10.80 -1.79
CA ASP A 237 -0.97 9.70 -1.31
C ASP A 237 -1.76 8.39 -1.32
N LYS A 238 -1.12 7.32 -0.87
CA LYS A 238 -1.70 5.99 -0.69
C LYS A 238 -1.64 5.57 0.77
N ASN A 239 -2.47 4.60 1.12
CA ASN A 239 -2.45 3.97 2.44
C ASN A 239 -2.40 2.44 2.28
N PHE A 240 -1.93 1.78 3.33
CA PHE A 240 -1.99 0.33 3.45
C PHE A 240 -2.40 -0.04 4.87
N VAL A 241 -3.44 -0.86 5.00
CA VAL A 241 -3.93 -1.35 6.29
C VAL A 241 -3.70 -2.86 6.36
N GLY A 242 -2.86 -3.28 7.31
CA GLY A 242 -2.55 -4.69 7.55
C GLY A 242 -1.08 -4.99 7.78
N ASN A 243 -0.80 -6.23 8.18
CA ASN A 243 0.55 -6.75 8.46
C ASN A 243 1.01 -7.80 7.44
N GLY A 244 0.15 -8.09 6.46
CA GLY A 244 0.35 -9.06 5.40
C GLY A 244 1.15 -8.55 4.21
N ILE A 245 1.36 -9.47 3.26
CA ILE A 245 1.85 -9.17 1.91
C ILE A 245 0.73 -8.50 1.11
N ARG A 246 -0.51 -8.95 1.37
CA ARG A 246 -1.75 -8.38 0.84
C ARG A 246 -2.49 -7.61 1.91
N SER A 247 -3.46 -6.82 1.47
CA SER A 247 -4.51 -6.29 2.33
C SER A 247 -5.88 -6.60 1.72
N LEU A 248 -6.80 -7.05 2.55
CA LEU A 248 -8.21 -7.21 2.20
C LEU A 248 -9.04 -5.96 2.57
N VAL A 249 -8.42 -4.99 3.24
CA VAL A 249 -9.05 -3.77 3.74
C VAL A 249 -8.73 -2.60 2.82
N LEU A 250 -7.48 -2.15 2.80
CA LEU A 250 -7.00 -1.04 1.97
C LEU A 250 -5.53 -1.29 1.62
N SER A 251 -5.22 -1.35 0.33
CA SER A 251 -3.88 -1.58 -0.18
C SER A 251 -3.37 -0.42 -1.01
N ASP A 252 -2.08 -0.47 -1.35
CA ASP A 252 -1.41 0.48 -2.23
C ASP A 252 -1.51 0.10 -3.72
N PHE A 253 -2.24 -0.96 -4.08
CA PHE A 253 -2.34 -1.46 -5.45
C PHE A 253 -3.05 -0.50 -6.39
N SER A 254 -4.06 0.23 -5.90
CA SER A 254 -4.75 1.24 -6.69
C SER A 254 -3.91 2.52 -6.89
N ALA A 255 -4.42 3.44 -7.68
CA ALA A 255 -3.82 4.76 -7.90
C ALA A 255 -3.78 5.61 -6.62
N PRO A 256 -2.85 6.59 -6.50
CA PRO A 256 -2.92 7.62 -5.48
C PRO A 256 -4.22 8.42 -5.55
N TYR A 257 -4.70 8.91 -4.42
CA TYR A 257 -5.94 9.68 -4.33
C TYR A 257 -5.79 10.89 -3.40
N LEU A 258 -6.58 11.93 -3.66
CA LEU A 258 -6.68 13.08 -2.76
C LEU A 258 -7.35 12.66 -1.47
N GLN A 259 -6.76 12.98 -0.33
CA GLN A 259 -7.28 12.59 0.98
C GLN A 259 -7.08 13.65 2.04
N LEU A 260 -8.01 13.68 3.00
CA LEU A 260 -7.81 14.21 4.33
C LEU A 260 -7.70 13.02 5.28
N ARG A 261 -6.54 12.85 5.91
CA ARG A 261 -6.27 11.80 6.87
C ARG A 261 -6.07 12.40 8.26
N LEU A 262 -6.74 11.84 9.25
CA LEU A 262 -6.59 12.18 10.65
C LEU A 262 -6.06 10.97 11.41
N ASP A 263 -4.95 11.12 12.11
CA ASP A 263 -4.37 10.11 12.97
C ASP A 263 -4.36 10.61 14.41
N LEU A 264 -5.19 10.03 15.26
CA LEU A 264 -5.25 10.30 16.70
C LEU A 264 -4.58 9.15 17.46
N ARG A 265 -3.59 9.47 18.31
CA ARG A 265 -2.91 8.49 19.16
C ARG A 265 -3.02 8.87 20.63
N LEU A 266 -3.53 7.93 21.43
CA LEU A 266 -3.75 8.08 22.85
C LEU A 266 -3.26 6.83 23.60
N GLY A 267 -1.99 6.83 24.00
CA GLY A 267 -1.37 5.68 24.66
C GLY A 267 -1.38 4.44 23.79
N ARG A 268 -2.20 3.44 24.15
CA ARG A 268 -2.34 2.17 23.44
C ARG A 268 -3.32 2.21 22.25
N PHE A 269 -4.01 3.34 22.06
CA PHE A 269 -5.03 3.51 21.03
C PHE A 269 -4.47 4.34 19.87
N GLN A 270 -4.72 3.89 18.65
CA GLN A 270 -4.58 4.67 17.44
C GLN A 270 -5.90 4.66 16.69
N TYR A 271 -6.45 5.84 16.42
CA TYR A 271 -7.66 6.01 15.65
C TYR A 271 -7.36 6.79 14.39
N GLN A 272 -7.67 6.20 13.24
CA GLN A 272 -7.43 6.79 11.93
C GLN A 272 -8.75 7.05 11.22
N ASN A 273 -8.85 8.22 10.58
CA ASN A 273 -9.91 8.53 9.63
C ASN A 273 -9.27 8.93 8.30
N ILE A 274 -9.82 8.46 7.20
CA ILE A 274 -9.42 8.83 5.84
C ILE A 274 -10.69 9.24 5.07
N PHE A 275 -10.72 10.47 4.62
CA PHE A 275 -11.74 10.99 3.71
C PHE A 275 -11.07 11.16 2.34
N GLY A 276 -11.39 10.27 1.41
CA GLY A 276 -10.71 10.16 0.12
C GLY A 276 -11.63 10.53 -1.05
N GLN A 277 -11.07 11.20 -2.04
CA GLN A 277 -11.70 11.36 -3.35
C GLN A 277 -11.01 10.43 -4.34
N MET A 278 -11.80 9.49 -4.87
CA MET A 278 -11.40 8.49 -5.83
C MET A 278 -11.93 8.85 -7.23
N THR A 279 -11.50 8.11 -8.23
CA THR A 279 -11.94 8.29 -9.61
C THR A 279 -12.69 7.04 -10.08
N ASN A 280 -13.91 7.24 -10.57
CA ASN A 280 -14.67 6.27 -11.33
C ASN A 280 -14.43 6.56 -12.81
N ARG A 281 -13.82 5.61 -13.53
CA ARG A 281 -13.65 5.69 -14.98
C ARG A 281 -14.87 5.08 -15.66
N GLN A 282 -15.69 5.91 -16.27
CA GLN A 282 -16.78 5.46 -17.13
C GLN A 282 -16.35 5.64 -18.59
N MET A 283 -16.28 4.55 -19.33
CA MET A 283 -16.26 4.63 -20.79
C MET A 283 -17.69 4.91 -21.27
N GLU A 284 -18.02 6.17 -21.49
CA GLU A 284 -19.16 6.47 -22.34
C GLU A 284 -18.70 6.25 -23.80
N ILE A 285 -19.32 5.27 -24.47
CA ILE A 285 -19.19 5.11 -25.92
C ILE A 285 -20.04 6.21 -26.59
N VAL A 286 -19.55 7.44 -26.51
CA VAL A 286 -20.09 8.55 -27.28
C VAL A 286 -19.01 8.91 -28.31
N PRO A 287 -19.31 8.87 -29.61
CA PRO A 287 -18.37 9.33 -30.63
C PRO A 287 -17.93 10.77 -30.29
N TYR A 288 -16.63 11.00 -30.16
CA TYR A 288 -16.00 12.27 -29.76
C TYR A 288 -16.09 12.64 -28.26
N SER A 289 -16.53 11.75 -27.37
CA SER A 289 -16.48 12.06 -25.96
C SER A 289 -15.07 11.82 -25.39
N GLN A 290 -14.58 12.77 -24.62
CA GLN A 290 -13.45 12.54 -23.73
C GLN A 290 -13.91 11.57 -22.64
N GLU A 291 -13.02 10.66 -22.19
CA GLU A 291 -13.28 9.83 -21.02
C GLU A 291 -13.68 10.74 -19.84
N THR A 292 -14.92 10.63 -19.39
CA THR A 292 -15.40 11.41 -18.26
C THR A 292 -15.02 10.68 -16.97
N ASN A 293 -13.89 11.05 -16.39
CA ASN A 293 -13.53 10.66 -15.03
C ASN A 293 -14.48 11.35 -14.04
N THR A 294 -15.30 10.57 -13.36
CA THR A 294 -16.23 11.11 -12.37
C THR A 294 -15.73 10.87 -10.95
N PRO A 295 -15.88 11.85 -10.04
CA PRO A 295 -15.45 11.67 -8.66
C PRO A 295 -16.38 10.70 -7.91
N LYS A 296 -15.77 9.83 -7.11
CA LYS A 296 -16.42 9.04 -6.07
C LYS A 296 -15.63 9.20 -4.78
N TYR A 297 -16.21 8.83 -3.65
CA TYR A 297 -15.67 9.18 -2.36
C TYR A 297 -15.61 7.98 -1.43
N MET A 298 -14.67 8.05 -0.51
CA MET A 298 -14.49 7.09 0.57
C MET A 298 -14.46 7.82 1.90
N ALA A 299 -15.17 7.31 2.88
CA ALA A 299 -14.94 7.61 4.28
C ALA A 299 -14.58 6.30 4.99
N PHE A 300 -13.41 6.30 5.61
CA PHE A 300 -12.85 5.14 6.29
C PHE A 300 -12.44 5.53 7.70
N HIS A 301 -12.76 4.69 8.68
CA HIS A 301 -12.19 4.81 10.01
C HIS A 301 -11.73 3.46 10.57
N HIS A 302 -10.67 3.51 11.35
CA HIS A 302 -10.04 2.35 11.93
C HIS A 302 -9.62 2.66 13.37
N LEU A 303 -10.20 1.94 14.31
CA LEU A 303 -9.80 1.97 15.73
C LEU A 303 -8.89 0.78 15.99
N ASN A 304 -7.68 1.05 16.42
CA ASN A 304 -6.65 0.05 16.64
C ASN A 304 -6.08 0.15 18.05
N VAL A 305 -5.93 -0.98 18.73
CA VAL A 305 -5.58 -1.04 20.15
C VAL A 305 -4.51 -2.09 20.42
N ASN A 306 -3.43 -1.71 21.08
CA ASN A 306 -2.49 -2.65 21.67
C ASN A 306 -3.11 -3.21 22.97
N ILE A 307 -3.85 -4.34 22.85
CA ILE A 307 -4.53 -5.00 24.00
C ILE A 307 -3.51 -5.41 25.04
N THR A 308 -2.42 -6.05 24.59
CA THR A 308 -1.25 -6.36 25.40
C THR A 308 0.00 -5.78 24.76
N LYS A 309 1.16 -5.96 25.38
CA LYS A 309 2.43 -5.52 24.78
C LYS A 309 2.78 -6.20 23.44
N ASN A 310 2.16 -7.35 23.15
CA ASN A 310 2.46 -8.16 21.96
C ASN A 310 1.22 -8.54 21.12
N LEU A 311 0.02 -8.11 21.52
CA LEU A 311 -1.23 -8.31 20.78
C LEU A 311 -1.89 -6.98 20.46
N ASN A 312 -2.08 -6.75 19.18
CA ASN A 312 -2.81 -5.63 18.60
C ASN A 312 -4.08 -6.13 17.93
N VAL A 313 -5.17 -5.40 18.09
CA VAL A 313 -6.46 -5.68 17.45
C VAL A 313 -7.02 -4.37 16.91
N GLY A 314 -7.56 -4.41 15.68
CA GLY A 314 -8.22 -3.31 15.03
C GLY A 314 -9.64 -3.66 14.62
N ILE A 315 -10.51 -2.66 14.60
CA ILE A 315 -11.83 -2.71 13.96
C ILE A 315 -11.95 -1.53 13.02
N PHE A 316 -12.58 -1.74 11.88
CA PHE A 316 -12.74 -0.69 10.89
C PHE A 316 -14.13 -0.69 10.28
N GLU A 317 -14.49 0.45 9.75
CA GLU A 317 -15.63 0.63 8.86
C GLU A 317 -15.22 1.53 7.70
N ASN A 318 -15.74 1.23 6.52
CA ASN A 318 -15.52 1.98 5.30
C ASN A 318 -16.82 2.15 4.56
N VAL A 319 -17.06 3.32 3.98
CA VAL A 319 -18.18 3.56 3.08
C VAL A 319 -17.71 4.16 1.76
N MET A 320 -18.16 3.58 0.66
CA MET A 320 -17.97 4.11 -0.68
C MET A 320 -19.28 4.74 -1.17
N PHE A 321 -19.18 5.98 -1.63
CA PHE A 321 -20.34 6.73 -2.12
C PHE A 321 -19.95 7.65 -3.29
N GLY A 322 -20.95 8.08 -4.05
CA GLY A 322 -20.71 8.95 -5.21
C GLY A 322 -22.00 9.37 -5.87
N ASN A 323 -21.89 9.99 -7.05
CA ASN A 323 -23.02 10.52 -7.83
C ASN A 323 -23.92 11.47 -7.01
N ARG A 324 -23.31 12.33 -6.19
CA ARG A 324 -23.98 13.34 -5.37
C ARG A 324 -23.88 14.71 -6.03
N LYS A 325 -24.99 15.46 -6.05
CA LYS A 325 -25.01 16.86 -6.60
C LYS A 325 -24.03 17.80 -5.89
N ILE A 326 -23.78 17.59 -4.61
CA ILE A 326 -22.92 18.42 -3.77
C ILE A 326 -21.49 17.89 -3.62
N GLY A 327 -21.14 16.80 -4.30
CA GLY A 327 -19.82 16.16 -4.16
C GLY A 327 -19.72 15.30 -2.90
N PHE A 328 -18.69 15.52 -2.05
CA PHE A 328 -18.50 14.79 -0.81
C PHE A 328 -19.64 15.10 0.18
N ASP A 329 -20.28 14.05 0.70
CA ASP A 329 -21.35 14.18 1.69
C ASP A 329 -20.75 14.37 3.10
N LEU A 330 -20.96 15.57 3.67
CA LEU A 330 -20.40 15.94 4.97
C LEU A 330 -20.93 15.10 6.14
N ASN A 331 -22.07 14.40 5.97
CA ASN A 331 -22.57 13.49 7.00
C ASN A 331 -21.59 12.34 7.27
N TYR A 332 -20.80 11.93 6.25
CA TYR A 332 -19.75 10.92 6.41
C TYR A 332 -18.44 11.47 7.01
N MET A 333 -18.35 12.77 7.30
CA MET A 333 -17.20 13.33 8.04
C MET A 333 -17.29 13.17 9.56
N ASN A 334 -18.40 12.68 10.09
CA ASN A 334 -18.51 12.41 11.51
C ASN A 334 -17.60 11.21 11.90
N PRO A 335 -16.51 11.44 12.66
CA PRO A 335 -15.54 10.38 12.89
C PRO A 335 -15.93 9.37 13.98
N ILE A 336 -17.07 9.55 14.65
CA ILE A 336 -17.45 8.77 15.84
C ILE A 336 -18.62 7.83 15.57
N ILE A 337 -19.52 8.23 14.66
CA ILE A 337 -20.72 7.45 14.34
C ILE A 337 -20.41 6.33 13.35
N PHE A 338 -21.06 5.18 13.51
CA PHE A 338 -21.02 4.14 12.48
C PHE A 338 -21.70 4.61 11.20
N TYR A 339 -21.01 4.49 10.07
CA TYR A 339 -21.49 4.98 8.77
C TYR A 339 -22.76 4.29 8.30
N ARG A 340 -23.00 3.06 8.73
CA ARG A 340 -24.25 2.36 8.47
C ARG A 340 -25.50 3.11 8.99
N PHE A 341 -25.38 3.81 10.12
CA PHE A 341 -26.46 4.67 10.62
C PHE A 341 -26.62 5.92 9.76
N VAL A 342 -25.53 6.49 9.26
CA VAL A 342 -25.54 7.63 8.34
C VAL A 342 -26.24 7.24 7.05
N GLU A 343 -25.91 6.08 6.49
CA GLU A 343 -26.58 5.53 5.31
C GLU A 343 -28.09 5.40 5.51
N GLY A 344 -28.51 4.84 6.66
CA GLY A 344 -29.93 4.76 7.05
C GLY A 344 -30.60 6.13 7.13
N TYR A 345 -29.92 7.13 7.67
CA TYR A 345 -30.42 8.52 7.73
C TYR A 345 -30.60 9.14 6.33
N LEU A 346 -29.66 8.89 5.43
CA LEU A 346 -29.70 9.44 4.08
C LEU A 346 -30.66 8.68 3.16
N GLY A 347 -31.12 7.48 3.58
CA GLY A 347 -31.93 6.60 2.73
C GLY A 347 -31.19 6.23 1.44
N SER A 348 -29.86 6.14 1.49
CA SER A 348 -29.01 5.89 0.33
C SER A 348 -28.55 4.43 0.30
N SER A 349 -28.27 3.94 -0.91
CA SER A 349 -27.66 2.63 -1.13
C SER A 349 -26.16 2.76 -1.33
N ASP A 350 -25.46 3.34 -0.36
CA ASP A 350 -24.00 3.43 -0.38
C ASP A 350 -23.39 2.09 0.06
N ASN A 351 -22.14 1.82 -0.30
CA ASN A 351 -21.49 0.55 0.01
C ASN A 351 -20.71 0.66 1.32
N ALA A 352 -21.23 0.05 2.38
CA ALA A 352 -20.60 0.05 3.70
C ALA A 352 -19.98 -1.31 4.00
N MET A 353 -18.68 -1.32 4.31
CA MET A 353 -17.91 -2.49 4.72
C MET A 353 -17.43 -2.33 6.15
N VAL A 354 -17.46 -3.42 6.92
CA VAL A 354 -16.94 -3.47 8.29
C VAL A 354 -15.97 -4.63 8.44
N GLY A 355 -15.10 -4.58 9.43
CA GLY A 355 -14.24 -5.72 9.70
C GLY A 355 -13.29 -5.51 10.85
N ALA A 356 -12.37 -6.45 10.97
CA ALA A 356 -11.38 -6.48 12.01
C ALA A 356 -10.03 -6.97 11.48
N ASP A 357 -8.98 -6.61 12.19
CA ASP A 357 -7.63 -7.11 11.97
C ASP A 357 -6.91 -7.36 13.28
N PHE A 358 -5.86 -8.17 13.24
CA PHE A 358 -5.02 -8.40 14.40
C PHE A 358 -3.56 -8.65 14.00
N LYS A 359 -2.65 -8.41 14.96
CA LYS A 359 -1.25 -8.84 14.95
C LYS A 359 -0.89 -9.35 16.33
N TRP A 360 -0.28 -10.53 16.39
CA TRP A 360 0.18 -11.15 17.62
C TRP A 360 1.62 -11.62 17.49
N ASN A 361 2.54 -10.95 18.20
CA ASN A 361 3.94 -11.33 18.26
C ASN A 361 4.15 -12.37 19.36
N VAL A 362 4.75 -13.52 19.00
CA VAL A 362 4.90 -14.68 19.87
C VAL A 362 6.38 -15.08 19.96
N PHE A 363 6.84 -15.42 21.14
CA PHE A 363 8.20 -15.95 21.40
C PHE A 363 9.37 -15.10 20.90
N LYS A 364 9.18 -13.82 20.58
CA LYS A 364 10.18 -12.93 19.97
C LYS A 364 10.75 -13.42 18.61
N THR A 365 10.14 -14.43 18.02
CA THR A 365 10.57 -15.05 16.76
C THR A 365 9.42 -15.24 15.77
N ALA A 366 8.17 -15.16 16.22
CA ALA A 366 7.01 -15.37 15.37
C ALA A 366 6.01 -14.23 15.48
N SER A 367 5.28 -13.98 14.40
CA SER A 367 4.16 -13.05 14.36
C SER A 367 3.00 -13.67 13.59
N LEU A 368 1.84 -13.73 14.21
CA LEU A 368 0.59 -14.12 13.57
C LEU A 368 -0.21 -12.86 13.26
N TYR A 369 -0.90 -12.85 12.13
CA TYR A 369 -1.76 -11.72 11.73
C TYR A 369 -2.93 -12.20 10.90
N GLY A 370 -3.96 -11.38 10.83
CA GLY A 370 -5.12 -11.67 10.01
C GLY A 370 -6.02 -10.47 9.83
N GLN A 371 -6.94 -10.61 8.86
CA GLN A 371 -7.98 -9.64 8.55
C GLN A 371 -9.29 -10.37 8.26
N PHE A 372 -10.39 -9.75 8.60
CA PHE A 372 -11.73 -10.15 8.22
C PHE A 372 -12.50 -8.93 7.72
N VAL A 373 -13.15 -9.06 6.58
CA VAL A 373 -13.97 -8.02 5.94
C VAL A 373 -15.35 -8.58 5.68
N LEU A 374 -16.35 -7.83 6.03
CA LEU A 374 -17.75 -8.08 5.74
C LEU A 374 -18.30 -6.88 4.94
N ASP A 375 -18.71 -7.12 3.69
CA ASP A 375 -19.17 -6.08 2.76
C ASP A 375 -20.70 -5.90 2.87
N GLU A 376 -21.46 -6.97 2.97
CA GLU A 376 -22.90 -6.90 3.10
C GLU A 376 -23.39 -7.98 4.07
N PHE A 377 -24.32 -7.62 4.95
CA PHE A 377 -24.86 -8.53 5.94
C PHE A 377 -26.38 -8.42 6.01
N ASN A 378 -27.05 -9.51 5.62
CA ASN A 378 -28.47 -9.68 5.84
C ASN A 378 -28.71 -10.87 6.77
N THR A 379 -29.18 -10.61 7.97
CA THR A 379 -29.37 -11.64 9.00
C THR A 379 -30.35 -12.73 8.59
N LYS A 380 -31.36 -12.41 7.78
CA LYS A 380 -32.38 -13.36 7.31
C LYS A 380 -31.81 -14.34 6.30
N GLU A 381 -30.98 -13.85 5.37
CA GLU A 381 -30.41 -14.63 4.27
C GLU A 381 -29.07 -15.28 4.64
N PHE A 382 -28.48 -14.90 5.78
CA PHE A 382 -27.15 -15.40 6.15
C PHE A 382 -27.11 -16.92 6.40
N ASN A 383 -28.24 -17.50 6.84
CA ASN A 383 -28.35 -18.93 7.08
C ASN A 383 -28.78 -19.74 5.83
N GLU A 384 -29.21 -19.05 4.76
CA GLU A 384 -29.58 -19.70 3.50
C GLU A 384 -28.35 -20.22 2.77
N ASP A 385 -28.47 -21.39 2.15
CA ASP A 385 -27.38 -22.08 1.49
C ASP A 385 -26.80 -21.24 0.35
N ASP A 386 -25.53 -20.80 0.56
CA ASP A 386 -24.72 -20.11 -0.45
C ASP A 386 -25.43 -18.93 -1.16
N TRP A 387 -26.14 -18.10 -0.39
CA TRP A 387 -26.69 -16.85 -0.90
C TRP A 387 -25.60 -15.91 -1.45
N TRP A 388 -25.84 -15.27 -2.61
CA TRP A 388 -24.85 -14.41 -3.28
C TRP A 388 -24.38 -13.24 -2.43
N GLY A 389 -25.25 -12.69 -1.59
CA GLY A 389 -24.95 -11.54 -0.73
C GLY A 389 -24.16 -11.91 0.53
N LYS A 390 -23.72 -13.16 0.72
CA LYS A 390 -22.69 -13.52 1.73
C LYS A 390 -21.33 -13.02 1.28
N LYS A 391 -21.11 -11.72 1.31
CA LYS A 391 -19.91 -11.05 0.83
C LYS A 391 -18.92 -10.86 1.96
N TYR A 392 -17.95 -11.74 2.07
CA TYR A 392 -16.87 -11.62 3.05
C TYR A 392 -15.52 -12.07 2.48
N ALA A 393 -14.47 -11.53 3.08
CA ALA A 393 -13.11 -11.97 2.81
C ALA A 393 -12.35 -12.14 4.13
N TRP A 394 -11.34 -13.03 4.13
CA TRP A 394 -10.46 -13.20 5.27
C TRP A 394 -9.03 -13.54 4.86
N GLN A 395 -8.10 -13.15 5.70
CA GLN A 395 -6.67 -13.39 5.58
C GLN A 395 -6.15 -13.95 6.89
N LEU A 396 -5.27 -14.95 6.79
CA LEU A 396 -4.43 -15.40 7.89
C LEU A 396 -3.01 -15.53 7.41
N GLY A 397 -2.06 -15.11 8.24
CA GLY A 397 -0.65 -15.23 7.93
C GLY A 397 0.21 -15.41 9.16
N ALA A 398 1.41 -15.92 8.93
CA ALA A 398 2.42 -16.12 9.95
C ALA A 398 3.80 -15.73 9.42
N LYS A 399 4.62 -15.16 10.29
CA LYS A 399 6.04 -14.88 10.07
C LYS A 399 6.86 -15.65 11.09
N TYR A 400 7.95 -16.24 10.63
CA TYR A 400 8.94 -16.92 11.47
C TYR A 400 10.30 -16.30 11.20
N LEU A 401 10.80 -15.54 12.16
CA LEU A 401 12.06 -14.81 12.08
C LEU A 401 13.22 -15.67 12.57
N ASP A 402 14.38 -15.49 11.97
CA ASP A 402 15.58 -16.26 12.24
C ASP A 402 15.28 -17.78 12.18
N ALA A 403 14.60 -18.17 11.11
CA ALA A 403 14.06 -19.51 10.92
C ALA A 403 15.17 -20.57 11.04
N PHE A 404 14.86 -21.63 11.75
CA PHE A 404 15.77 -22.75 12.00
C PHE A 404 17.09 -22.35 12.70
N GLY A 405 17.09 -21.19 13.40
CA GLY A 405 18.29 -20.67 14.08
C GLY A 405 19.28 -19.97 13.14
N VAL A 406 18.90 -19.70 11.90
CA VAL A 406 19.73 -18.93 10.95
C VAL A 406 19.40 -17.45 11.06
N ASP A 407 20.35 -16.66 11.53
CA ASP A 407 20.19 -15.20 11.67
C ASP A 407 19.73 -14.55 10.37
N ASN A 408 18.66 -13.73 10.47
CA ASN A 408 18.10 -12.95 9.36
C ASN A 408 17.57 -13.79 8.17
N LEU A 409 17.27 -15.07 8.40
CA LEU A 409 16.46 -15.89 7.52
C LEU A 409 15.02 -15.88 8.01
N ASP A 410 14.11 -15.27 7.27
CA ASP A 410 12.71 -15.17 7.67
C ASP A 410 11.80 -15.88 6.67
N LEU A 411 10.83 -16.58 7.22
CA LEU A 411 9.75 -17.22 6.46
C LEU A 411 8.45 -16.47 6.73
N GLN A 412 7.66 -16.27 5.69
CA GLN A 412 6.31 -15.73 5.81
C GLN A 412 5.36 -16.58 4.95
N VAL A 413 4.26 -16.98 5.54
CA VAL A 413 3.16 -17.65 4.85
C VAL A 413 1.89 -16.84 5.01
N GLU A 414 1.06 -16.80 3.97
CA GLU A 414 -0.19 -16.05 3.96
C GLU A 414 -1.23 -16.77 3.14
N TYR A 415 -2.45 -16.80 3.63
CA TYR A 415 -3.61 -17.31 2.90
C TYR A 415 -4.68 -16.23 2.86
N ASN A 416 -5.18 -15.97 1.64
CA ASN A 416 -6.22 -14.98 1.36
C ASN A 416 -7.42 -15.67 0.70
N ARG A 417 -8.62 -15.32 1.12
CA ARG A 417 -9.87 -15.77 0.51
C ARG A 417 -10.85 -14.62 0.42
N ALA A 418 -11.42 -14.44 -0.76
CA ALA A 418 -12.48 -13.48 -1.02
C ALA A 418 -13.64 -14.16 -1.73
N ARG A 419 -14.86 -14.02 -1.20
CA ARG A 419 -16.06 -14.60 -1.80
C ARG A 419 -16.43 -13.88 -3.11
N PRO A 420 -17.24 -14.53 -3.98
CA PRO A 420 -17.86 -13.86 -5.11
C PRO A 420 -18.62 -12.61 -4.67
N TYR A 421 -18.60 -11.59 -5.53
CA TYR A 421 -19.31 -10.31 -5.39
C TYR A 421 -18.84 -9.39 -4.26
N ILE A 422 -17.90 -9.81 -3.38
CA ILE A 422 -17.33 -8.87 -2.40
C ILE A 422 -16.66 -7.70 -3.12
N TYR A 423 -16.70 -6.50 -2.55
CA TYR A 423 -16.21 -5.25 -3.12
C TYR A 423 -16.98 -4.71 -4.33
N SER A 424 -17.90 -5.48 -4.91
CA SER A 424 -18.82 -5.00 -5.94
C SER A 424 -20.15 -4.58 -5.34
N HIS A 425 -20.78 -3.57 -5.91
CA HIS A 425 -22.01 -3.02 -5.39
C HIS A 425 -23.01 -2.71 -6.50
N PHE A 426 -24.10 -2.01 -6.14
CA PHE A 426 -25.21 -1.67 -7.00
C PHE A 426 -24.84 -0.70 -8.13
N THR A 427 -23.81 0.14 -7.94
CA THR A 427 -23.35 1.09 -8.95
C THR A 427 -21.82 1.10 -9.05
N GLY A 428 -21.28 1.54 -10.18
CA GLY A 428 -19.83 1.74 -10.34
C GLY A 428 -19.25 2.77 -9.37
N PHE A 429 -20.07 3.72 -8.87
CA PHE A 429 -19.63 4.71 -7.87
C PHE A 429 -19.41 4.12 -6.50
N THR A 430 -20.04 3.00 -6.19
CA THR A 430 -19.98 2.36 -4.88
C THR A 430 -19.14 1.09 -4.85
N ASN A 431 -18.66 0.62 -6.00
CA ASN A 431 -17.68 -0.46 -6.08
C ASN A 431 -16.33 -0.05 -5.45
N TYR A 432 -15.61 -1.00 -4.85
CA TYR A 432 -14.36 -0.74 -4.14
C TYR A 432 -13.15 -0.72 -5.09
N VAL A 433 -13.18 0.19 -6.05
CA VAL A 433 -12.13 0.43 -7.06
C VAL A 433 -11.78 1.91 -7.17
N ASN A 434 -10.57 2.20 -7.60
CA ASN A 434 -10.09 3.54 -7.95
C ASN A 434 -9.26 3.46 -9.22
N TYR A 435 -9.57 4.25 -10.26
CA TYR A 435 -9.01 4.12 -11.60
C TYR A 435 -9.09 2.70 -12.16
N ASN A 436 -10.24 2.03 -11.98
CA ASN A 436 -10.49 0.63 -12.35
C ASN A 436 -9.60 -0.41 -11.65
N LEU A 437 -8.80 0.00 -10.68
CA LEU A 437 -7.93 -0.87 -9.92
C LEU A 437 -8.54 -1.20 -8.56
N PRO A 438 -8.48 -2.47 -8.09
CA PRO A 438 -8.92 -2.85 -6.75
C PRO A 438 -8.22 -2.03 -5.66
N MET A 439 -8.98 -1.57 -4.68
CA MET A 439 -8.44 -0.86 -3.52
C MET A 439 -8.00 -1.80 -2.40
N ALA A 440 -8.47 -3.04 -2.41
CA ALA A 440 -8.05 -4.11 -1.50
C ALA A 440 -7.04 -5.05 -2.19
N HIS A 441 -7.43 -6.29 -2.40
CA HIS A 441 -6.58 -7.33 -2.97
C HIS A 441 -6.47 -7.19 -4.51
N PRO A 442 -5.28 -7.36 -5.13
CA PRO A 442 -5.09 -7.23 -6.58
C PRO A 442 -6.00 -8.11 -7.44
N LEU A 443 -6.36 -9.30 -6.94
CA LEU A 443 -7.24 -10.24 -7.67
C LEU A 443 -8.74 -9.87 -7.58
N GLY A 444 -9.12 -8.84 -6.80
CA GLY A 444 -10.50 -8.43 -6.61
C GLY A 444 -11.29 -9.41 -5.75
N ALA A 445 -12.19 -10.19 -6.35
CA ALA A 445 -13.09 -11.11 -5.65
C ALA A 445 -13.06 -12.54 -6.23
N ASN A 446 -13.79 -13.46 -5.61
CA ASN A 446 -14.01 -14.84 -6.08
C ASN A 446 -12.71 -15.65 -6.22
N PHE A 447 -11.81 -15.57 -5.23
CA PHE A 447 -10.52 -16.25 -5.28
C PHE A 447 -10.10 -16.86 -3.94
N ASN A 448 -9.15 -17.79 -4.01
CA ASN A 448 -8.29 -18.26 -2.91
C ASN A 448 -6.84 -18.09 -3.34
N GLU A 449 -5.98 -17.54 -2.49
CA GLU A 449 -4.55 -17.36 -2.76
C GLU A 449 -3.73 -17.85 -1.58
N SER A 450 -2.67 -18.60 -1.86
CA SER A 450 -1.63 -18.97 -0.89
C SER A 450 -0.32 -18.32 -1.31
N ILE A 451 0.38 -17.69 -0.37
CA ILE A 451 1.67 -17.03 -0.60
C ILE A 451 2.70 -17.58 0.38
N VAL A 452 3.90 -17.82 -0.11
CA VAL A 452 5.08 -18.13 0.69
C VAL A 452 6.19 -17.16 0.31
N THR A 453 6.84 -16.57 1.31
CA THR A 453 7.99 -15.69 1.09
C THR A 453 9.13 -16.09 2.01
N VAL A 454 10.32 -16.16 1.45
CA VAL A 454 11.59 -16.35 2.16
C VAL A 454 12.38 -15.06 1.99
N ASN A 455 12.78 -14.44 3.09
CA ASN A 455 13.71 -13.30 3.09
C ASN A 455 15.00 -13.75 3.79
N TYR A 456 16.13 -13.48 3.16
CA TYR A 456 17.42 -13.76 3.76
C TYR A 456 18.35 -12.55 3.63
N GLN A 457 18.82 -12.04 4.76
CA GLN A 457 19.71 -10.90 4.83
C GLN A 457 21.00 -11.28 5.56
N PRO A 458 21.95 -11.99 4.90
CA PRO A 458 23.20 -12.43 5.53
C PRO A 458 24.09 -11.27 5.97
N THR A 459 23.98 -10.13 5.32
CA THR A 459 24.68 -8.89 5.65
C THR A 459 23.77 -7.69 5.48
N GLN A 460 24.11 -6.55 6.07
CA GLN A 460 23.38 -5.30 5.85
C GLN A 460 23.20 -4.96 4.36
N LYS A 461 24.17 -5.32 3.52
CA LYS A 461 24.20 -4.94 2.10
C LYS A 461 23.46 -5.89 1.18
N LEU A 462 23.37 -7.18 1.51
CA LEU A 462 22.76 -8.18 0.65
C LEU A 462 21.42 -8.63 1.22
N HIS A 463 20.36 -8.45 0.43
CA HIS A 463 19.03 -8.92 0.74
C HIS A 463 18.51 -9.80 -0.40
N VAL A 464 18.22 -11.05 -0.11
CA VAL A 464 17.63 -12.01 -1.04
C VAL A 464 16.20 -12.29 -0.61
N ARG A 465 15.27 -12.17 -1.55
CA ARG A 465 13.86 -12.49 -1.32
C ARG A 465 13.38 -13.45 -2.41
N VAL A 466 12.74 -14.52 -1.99
CA VAL A 466 12.02 -15.45 -2.86
C VAL A 466 10.57 -15.46 -2.45
N SER A 467 9.65 -15.18 -3.36
CA SER A 467 8.22 -15.18 -3.11
C SER A 467 7.53 -16.07 -4.13
N GLY A 468 6.61 -16.89 -3.68
CA GLY A 468 5.76 -17.70 -4.54
C GLY A 468 4.30 -17.55 -4.15
N SER A 469 3.40 -17.54 -5.13
CA SER A 469 1.96 -17.60 -4.89
C SER A 469 1.26 -18.56 -5.85
N ILE A 470 0.19 -19.15 -5.35
CA ILE A 470 -0.77 -19.91 -6.15
C ILE A 470 -2.14 -19.34 -5.82
N ALA A 471 -2.81 -18.81 -6.86
CA ALA A 471 -4.17 -18.32 -6.76
C ALA A 471 -5.11 -19.16 -7.66
N LEU A 472 -6.30 -19.45 -7.13
CA LEU A 472 -7.41 -20.03 -7.87
C LEU A 472 -8.53 -18.99 -7.86
N LYS A 473 -8.85 -18.43 -9.03
CA LYS A 473 -9.84 -17.37 -9.21
C LYS A 473 -10.96 -17.86 -10.12
N GLY A 474 -12.20 -17.55 -9.78
CA GLY A 474 -13.33 -17.71 -10.69
C GLY A 474 -13.48 -16.45 -11.54
N GLU A 475 -13.29 -16.60 -12.84
CA GLU A 475 -13.47 -15.52 -13.80
C GLU A 475 -14.89 -15.52 -14.38
N ASP A 476 -15.34 -14.35 -14.79
CA ASP A 476 -16.61 -14.20 -15.47
C ASP A 476 -16.54 -14.80 -16.89
N ALA A 477 -17.58 -15.49 -17.32
CA ALA A 477 -17.64 -16.14 -18.61
C ALA A 477 -19.01 -15.93 -19.28
N ASP A 478 -19.04 -15.99 -20.59
CA ASP A 478 -20.26 -15.99 -21.42
C ASP A 478 -21.23 -14.82 -21.11
N SER A 479 -20.69 -13.64 -20.87
CA SER A 479 -21.43 -12.43 -20.48
C SER A 479 -22.09 -12.51 -19.10
N LEU A 480 -21.93 -13.61 -18.36
CA LEU A 480 -22.43 -13.78 -17.01
C LEU A 480 -21.47 -13.22 -15.97
N ASN A 481 -22.03 -12.64 -14.93
CA ASN A 481 -21.28 -12.11 -13.79
C ASN A 481 -21.24 -13.15 -12.67
N TYR A 482 -20.11 -13.82 -12.53
CA TYR A 482 -19.88 -14.80 -11.45
C TYR A 482 -19.25 -14.15 -10.20
N GLY A 483 -19.12 -12.82 -10.18
CA GLY A 483 -18.63 -12.06 -9.05
C GLY A 483 -17.10 -12.06 -8.92
N GLY A 484 -16.37 -12.27 -10.00
CA GLY A 484 -14.91 -12.17 -10.08
C GLY A 484 -14.43 -10.76 -10.41
N ASP A 485 -15.15 -10.04 -11.27
CA ASP A 485 -14.84 -8.66 -11.65
C ASP A 485 -15.60 -7.66 -10.77
N ILE A 486 -14.89 -7.05 -9.84
CA ILE A 486 -15.48 -6.09 -8.87
C ILE A 486 -15.89 -4.74 -9.48
N LYS A 487 -15.61 -4.49 -10.76
CA LYS A 487 -16.09 -3.30 -11.49
C LYS A 487 -17.53 -3.46 -11.93
N LYS A 488 -17.98 -4.69 -12.12
CA LYS A 488 -19.37 -4.99 -12.52
C LYS A 488 -20.33 -4.73 -11.37
N MET A 489 -21.53 -4.27 -11.72
CA MET A 489 -22.63 -4.17 -10.75
C MET A 489 -23.05 -5.57 -10.30
N ASN A 490 -23.24 -5.77 -9.01
CA ASN A 490 -23.45 -7.09 -8.41
C ASN A 490 -24.74 -7.80 -8.87
N PHE A 491 -25.73 -7.07 -9.42
CA PHE A 491 -26.99 -7.62 -9.94
C PHE A 491 -26.95 -7.88 -11.45
N GLN A 492 -26.04 -7.26 -12.18
CA GLN A 492 -26.01 -7.33 -13.64
C GLN A 492 -25.56 -8.71 -14.12
N ASN A 493 -26.41 -9.40 -14.87
CA ASN A 493 -26.17 -10.73 -15.46
C ASN A 493 -25.69 -11.77 -14.44
N ARG A 494 -26.11 -11.64 -13.17
CA ARG A 494 -25.82 -12.64 -12.15
C ARG A 494 -26.62 -13.91 -12.45
N PRO A 495 -25.97 -15.10 -12.55
CA PRO A 495 -26.67 -16.31 -12.95
C PRO A 495 -27.52 -16.92 -11.83
N LEU A 496 -27.14 -16.75 -10.57
CA LEU A 496 -27.77 -17.40 -9.42
C LEU A 496 -27.82 -16.46 -8.21
N ASP A 497 -28.95 -16.50 -7.47
CA ASP A 497 -29.07 -15.84 -6.17
C ASP A 497 -28.67 -16.75 -5.01
N TYR A 498 -28.84 -18.06 -5.16
CA TYR A 498 -28.46 -19.11 -4.19
C TYR A 498 -27.59 -20.16 -4.86
N GLY A 499 -26.87 -20.95 -4.07
CA GLY A 499 -25.92 -21.94 -4.57
C GLY A 499 -24.63 -21.30 -5.15
N VAL A 500 -24.30 -20.08 -4.73
CA VAL A 500 -23.12 -19.33 -5.18
C VAL A 500 -21.87 -19.91 -4.54
N ARG A 501 -21.09 -20.60 -5.33
CA ARG A 501 -19.88 -21.30 -4.87
C ARG A 501 -18.63 -20.42 -5.01
N GLN A 502 -17.65 -20.73 -4.15
CA GLN A 502 -16.29 -20.16 -4.26
C GLN A 502 -15.64 -20.56 -5.58
N LYS A 503 -15.02 -19.65 -6.30
CA LYS A 503 -14.36 -19.83 -7.59
C LYS A 503 -15.32 -20.26 -8.71
N GLN A 504 -16.59 -19.86 -8.62
CA GLN A 504 -17.59 -20.12 -9.66
C GLN A 504 -17.24 -19.36 -10.94
N GLY A 505 -17.79 -19.81 -12.07
CA GLY A 505 -17.43 -19.32 -13.40
C GLY A 505 -16.29 -20.15 -13.98
N PHE A 506 -15.40 -19.54 -14.74
CA PHE A 506 -14.22 -20.20 -15.29
C PHE A 506 -13.08 -20.19 -14.26
N GLU A 507 -12.64 -21.34 -13.79
CA GLU A 507 -11.56 -21.42 -12.81
C GLU A 507 -10.20 -21.12 -13.47
N ASN A 508 -9.59 -20.01 -13.09
CA ASN A 508 -8.27 -19.60 -13.51
C ASN A 508 -7.23 -19.90 -12.41
N LYS A 509 -6.21 -20.67 -12.73
CA LYS A 509 -5.07 -20.94 -11.86
C LYS A 509 -3.91 -20.03 -12.25
N ILE A 510 -3.54 -19.14 -11.33
CA ILE A 510 -2.39 -18.25 -11.46
C ILE A 510 -1.29 -18.73 -10.53
N THR A 511 -0.11 -18.99 -11.09
CA THR A 511 1.10 -19.33 -10.32
C THR A 511 2.15 -18.27 -10.57
N PHE A 512 2.76 -17.76 -9.51
CA PHE A 512 3.78 -16.73 -9.58
C PHE A 512 4.96 -17.09 -8.69
N VAL A 513 6.18 -16.94 -9.18
CA VAL A 513 7.42 -17.08 -8.41
C VAL A 513 8.33 -15.92 -8.79
N GLU A 514 8.89 -15.24 -7.79
CA GLU A 514 9.89 -14.21 -7.97
C GLU A 514 11.07 -14.46 -7.02
N ALA A 515 12.27 -14.50 -7.57
CA ALA A 515 13.52 -14.45 -6.82
C ALA A 515 14.21 -13.12 -7.10
N ARG A 516 14.55 -12.37 -6.05
CA ARG A 516 15.22 -11.08 -6.13
C ARG A 516 16.42 -11.04 -5.19
N ALA A 517 17.57 -10.63 -5.73
CA ALA A 517 18.74 -10.28 -4.97
C ALA A 517 19.00 -8.78 -5.10
N SER A 518 19.08 -8.08 -3.96
CA SER A 518 19.34 -6.64 -3.88
C SER A 518 20.63 -6.41 -3.11
N TYR A 519 21.63 -5.80 -3.75
CA TYR A 519 22.88 -5.44 -3.11
C TYR A 519 22.98 -3.93 -2.94
N MET A 520 23.10 -3.46 -1.71
CA MET A 520 23.21 -2.04 -1.37
C MET A 520 24.63 -1.53 -1.66
N LEU A 521 24.78 -0.76 -2.72
CA LEU A 521 26.06 -0.12 -3.13
C LEU A 521 26.37 1.05 -2.19
N TRP A 522 25.40 1.94 -2.00
CA TRP A 522 25.42 3.06 -1.07
C TRP A 522 24.08 3.11 -0.33
N HIS A 523 23.94 4.02 0.59
CA HIS A 523 22.69 4.23 1.31
C HIS A 523 21.55 4.49 0.30
N ASN A 524 20.49 3.70 0.35
CA ASN A 524 19.35 3.72 -0.57
C ASN A 524 19.67 3.52 -2.06
N VAL A 525 20.88 3.11 -2.43
CA VAL A 525 21.26 2.75 -3.80
C VAL A 525 21.49 1.25 -3.89
N HIS A 526 20.66 0.55 -4.66
CA HIS A 526 20.68 -0.89 -4.78
C HIS A 526 20.90 -1.35 -6.23
N ALA A 527 21.76 -2.34 -6.40
CA ALA A 527 21.80 -3.15 -7.60
C ALA A 527 20.87 -4.34 -7.38
N ASP A 528 19.90 -4.52 -8.27
CA ASP A 528 18.89 -5.56 -8.19
C ASP A 528 19.09 -6.58 -9.33
N ALA A 529 18.96 -7.88 -9.03
CA ALA A 529 18.80 -8.95 -10.00
C ALA A 529 17.48 -9.67 -9.68
N ILE A 530 16.62 -9.81 -10.68
CA ILE A 530 15.25 -10.32 -10.50
C ILE A 530 15.01 -11.42 -11.52
N TYR A 531 14.53 -12.56 -11.03
CA TYR A 531 14.01 -13.63 -11.88
C TYR A 531 12.56 -13.91 -11.51
N ARG A 532 11.67 -13.90 -12.50
CA ARG A 532 10.24 -14.05 -12.31
C ARG A 532 9.70 -15.12 -13.24
N ILE A 533 8.79 -15.93 -12.73
CA ILE A 533 8.01 -16.89 -13.51
C ILE A 533 6.54 -16.64 -13.20
N ARG A 534 5.71 -16.51 -14.21
CA ARG A 534 4.26 -16.45 -14.08
C ARG A 534 3.61 -17.44 -15.05
N LYS A 535 2.64 -18.17 -14.55
CA LYS A 535 1.79 -19.07 -15.32
C LYS A 535 0.34 -18.74 -15.03
N ASP A 536 -0.44 -18.60 -16.09
CA ASP A 536 -1.86 -18.30 -16.05
C ASP A 536 -2.58 -19.31 -16.96
N SER A 537 -3.55 -20.02 -16.41
CA SER A 537 -4.26 -21.05 -17.17
C SER A 537 -5.31 -20.48 -18.13
N TYR A 538 -5.66 -19.20 -18.00
CA TYR A 538 -6.72 -18.56 -18.80
C TYR A 538 -6.17 -17.65 -19.90
N ALA A 539 -5.24 -16.75 -19.59
CA ALA A 539 -4.99 -15.61 -20.47
C ALA A 539 -3.64 -15.64 -21.23
N SER A 540 -2.55 -16.09 -20.63
CA SER A 540 -1.21 -15.80 -21.17
C SER A 540 -0.24 -16.96 -21.23
N GLY A 541 -0.66 -18.15 -20.77
CA GLY A 541 0.26 -19.28 -20.67
C GLY A 541 1.35 -19.06 -19.63
N GLN A 542 2.58 -19.45 -19.94
CA GLN A 542 3.74 -19.29 -19.06
C GLN A 542 4.73 -18.30 -19.64
N GLU A 543 5.20 -17.38 -18.79
CA GLU A 543 6.31 -16.49 -19.12
C GLU A 543 7.33 -16.46 -17.98
N SER A 544 8.60 -16.24 -18.33
CA SER A 544 9.67 -16.00 -17.38
C SER A 544 10.46 -14.77 -17.77
N THR A 545 10.83 -13.97 -16.76
CA THR A 545 11.56 -12.72 -16.97
C THR A 545 12.82 -12.74 -16.11
N PHE A 546 13.95 -12.41 -16.72
CA PHE A 546 15.17 -12.08 -16.01
C PHE A 546 15.53 -10.63 -16.25
N SER A 547 15.83 -9.88 -15.19
CA SER A 547 16.21 -8.48 -15.30
C SER A 547 17.24 -8.08 -14.25
N VAL A 548 18.06 -7.09 -14.61
CA VAL A 548 19.02 -6.46 -13.72
C VAL A 548 18.79 -4.95 -13.73
N GLY A 549 19.08 -4.30 -12.62
CA GLY A 549 18.82 -2.87 -12.52
C GLY A 549 19.56 -2.16 -11.41
N LEU A 550 19.42 -0.84 -11.43
CA LEU A 550 19.89 0.07 -10.40
C LEU A 550 18.67 0.85 -9.87
N ARG A 551 18.54 0.90 -8.55
CA ARG A 551 17.44 1.58 -7.88
C ARG A 551 17.99 2.50 -6.80
N TRP A 552 17.55 3.77 -6.81
CA TRP A 552 17.96 4.80 -5.88
C TRP A 552 16.75 5.55 -5.33
N ASN A 553 16.55 5.54 -4.02
CA ASN A 553 15.41 6.13 -3.32
C ASN A 553 14.04 5.74 -3.88
N PHE A 554 13.94 4.60 -4.53
CA PHE A 554 12.71 4.09 -5.12
C PHE A 554 12.34 2.76 -4.46
N ALA A 555 11.13 2.69 -3.89
CA ALA A 555 10.61 1.48 -3.27
C ALA A 555 10.33 0.41 -4.33
N TYR A 556 10.62 -0.84 -3.99
CA TYR A 556 10.30 -1.95 -4.87
C TYR A 556 8.78 -2.21 -4.91
N ARG A 557 8.24 -2.35 -6.10
CA ARG A 557 6.82 -2.66 -6.32
C ARG A 557 6.61 -4.15 -6.50
N ASN A 558 5.59 -4.68 -5.82
CA ASN A 558 5.24 -6.09 -5.91
C ASN A 558 4.23 -6.31 -7.05
N TYR A 559 4.68 -6.90 -8.15
CA TYR A 559 3.83 -7.22 -9.31
C TYR A 559 3.29 -8.66 -9.30
N MET A 560 3.19 -9.27 -8.14
CA MET A 560 2.62 -10.61 -7.95
C MET A 560 1.08 -10.54 -7.95
N PHE A 561 0.44 -10.69 -9.14
CA PHE A 561 -1.01 -10.71 -9.34
C PHE A 561 -1.39 -11.50 -10.60
#